data_aabeacc679f086f168be242787eb71d4
#
_entry.id   aabeacc679f086f168be242787eb71d4
#
_cell.length_a   1.000
_cell.length_b   1.000
_cell.length_c   1.000
_cell.angle_alpha   90.00
_cell.angle_beta   90.00
_cell.angle_gamma   90.00
#
_symmetry.space_group_name_H-M   'P 1'
#
loop_
_entity.id
_entity.type
_entity.pdbx_description
1 polymer ?
#
loop_
_entity_poly.entity_id
_entity_poly.type
_entity_poly.pdbx_seq_one_letter_code
_entity_poly.pdbx_strand_id
1 'polypeptide(L)'
;MLRIGCLLLCSLCAIAHARTADIHVYCDGWPGFCQPDGRGIYLDLVRTIYQPHGYQIVPHIVPYKRAVAMVARQEGDMAMSVYLDEIKGVKQPHQPASADDVTVFMLKQWQPQWRGERSLEGEAVLWRRGWVLDKYLPVTMQWHEIDNHEMALQLIGKGRYRYYLTAGVLHSADETPANMYRTILRWIPTYPIFADTERGDRLLLLWDQEMVNLIRRGTLAEIYRHYHLYEYYRDFLEEQAVKASEK
;
A
#
# COMPACT_ATOMS: atom_id res chain seq x y z
N MET A 1 35.32 -61.54 -38.43
CA MET A 1 33.98 -61.19 -37.98
C MET A 1 34.08 -60.22 -36.84
N LEU A 2 33.92 -58.93 -37.16
CA LEU A 2 34.14 -57.83 -36.23
C LEU A 2 32.73 -57.35 -35.79
N ARG A 3 32.37 -57.49 -34.51
CA ARG A 3 31.09 -57.00 -33.96
C ARG A 3 31.30 -55.58 -33.44
N ILE A 4 30.71 -54.61 -34.12
CA ILE A 4 30.61 -53.21 -33.72
C ILE A 4 29.47 -53.10 -32.74
N GLY A 5 29.76 -52.82 -31.47
CA GLY A 5 28.78 -52.51 -30.42
C GLY A 5 28.46 -51.01 -30.48
N CYS A 6 27.24 -50.69 -30.84
CA CYS A 6 26.69 -49.34 -30.84
C CYS A 6 26.30 -48.96 -29.40
N LEU A 7 27.06 -48.10 -28.71
CA LEU A 7 26.70 -47.51 -27.44
C LEU A 7 25.79 -46.33 -27.69
N LEU A 8 24.48 -46.50 -27.43
CA LEU A 8 23.52 -45.42 -27.35
C LEU A 8 23.73 -44.69 -26.00
N LEU A 9 24.32 -43.51 -26.05
CA LEU A 9 24.30 -42.54 -24.94
C LEU A 9 22.92 -41.92 -24.89
N CYS A 10 22.04 -42.38 -23.99
CA CYS A 10 20.84 -41.67 -23.58
C CYS A 10 21.25 -40.48 -22.70
N SER A 11 21.34 -39.25 -23.33
CA SER A 11 21.39 -38.01 -22.58
C SER A 11 20.03 -37.77 -21.88
N LEU A 12 19.94 -38.12 -20.59
CA LEU A 12 18.85 -37.64 -19.74
C LEU A 12 19.07 -36.12 -19.54
N CYS A 13 18.36 -35.30 -20.35
CA CYS A 13 18.11 -33.91 -19.99
C CYS A 13 17.29 -33.90 -18.71
N ALA A 14 17.93 -33.80 -17.56
CA ALA A 14 17.25 -33.43 -16.31
C ALA A 14 16.72 -32.00 -16.49
N ILE A 15 15.42 -31.87 -16.78
CA ILE A 15 14.70 -30.62 -16.69
C ILE A 15 14.70 -30.26 -15.21
N ALA A 16 15.70 -29.48 -14.80
CA ALA A 16 15.68 -28.85 -13.49
C ALA A 16 14.44 -27.94 -13.45
N HIS A 17 13.38 -28.43 -12.85
CA HIS A 17 12.27 -27.55 -12.44
C HIS A 17 12.89 -26.57 -11.46
N ALA A 18 13.14 -25.36 -11.94
CA ALA A 18 13.47 -24.24 -11.06
C ALA A 18 12.32 -24.14 -10.05
N ARG A 19 12.60 -24.50 -8.79
CA ARG A 19 11.65 -24.31 -7.71
C ARG A 19 11.30 -22.84 -7.70
N THR A 20 10.05 -22.50 -8.04
CA THR A 20 9.54 -21.15 -7.88
C THR A 20 9.70 -20.78 -6.42
N ALA A 21 10.41 -19.70 -6.16
CA ALA A 21 10.61 -19.24 -4.79
C ALA A 21 9.36 -18.44 -4.38
N ASP A 22 8.70 -18.87 -3.31
CA ASP A 22 7.54 -18.16 -2.78
C ASP A 22 7.94 -16.82 -2.18
N ILE A 23 7.15 -15.77 -2.43
CA ILE A 23 7.23 -14.48 -1.74
C ILE A 23 6.03 -14.34 -0.82
N HIS A 24 6.28 -14.25 0.48
CA HIS A 24 5.25 -14.05 1.50
C HIS A 24 4.95 -12.55 1.65
N VAL A 25 3.75 -12.14 1.20
CA VAL A 25 3.28 -10.74 1.17
C VAL A 25 2.22 -10.54 2.23
N TYR A 26 2.44 -9.60 3.12
CA TYR A 26 1.54 -9.27 4.22
C TYR A 26 0.83 -7.95 3.97
N CYS A 27 -0.49 -7.90 4.17
CA CYS A 27 -1.28 -6.67 4.15
C CYS A 27 -2.55 -6.82 4.99
N ASP A 28 -3.15 -5.68 5.38
CA ASP A 28 -4.47 -5.67 6.02
C ASP A 28 -5.57 -5.80 4.96
N GLY A 29 -6.76 -6.21 5.38
CA GLY A 29 -7.92 -6.41 4.52
C GLY A 29 -8.53 -5.08 4.04
N TRP A 30 -7.84 -4.38 3.14
CA TRP A 30 -8.33 -3.13 2.55
C TRP A 30 -9.11 -3.39 1.27
N PRO A 31 -10.39 -2.95 1.19
CA PRO A 31 -11.19 -3.06 -0.03
C PRO A 31 -10.48 -2.42 -1.23
N GLY A 32 -10.46 -3.13 -2.36
CA GLY A 32 -9.78 -2.69 -3.59
C GLY A 32 -8.27 -2.86 -3.61
N PHE A 33 -7.60 -2.99 -2.46
CA PHE A 33 -6.14 -3.07 -2.38
C PHE A 33 -5.61 -4.44 -1.99
N CYS A 34 -6.15 -5.04 -0.93
CA CYS A 34 -5.75 -6.35 -0.42
C CYS A 34 -6.99 -7.07 0.10
N GLN A 35 -7.48 -8.07 -0.63
CA GLN A 35 -8.72 -8.75 -0.29
C GLN A 35 -8.45 -10.21 0.13
N PRO A 36 -9.30 -10.79 1.00
CA PRO A 36 -9.15 -12.17 1.45
C PRO A 36 -9.19 -13.21 0.32
N ASP A 37 -9.83 -12.87 -0.80
CA ASP A 37 -9.88 -13.72 -2.00
C ASP A 37 -8.59 -13.65 -2.86
N GLY A 38 -7.59 -12.94 -2.39
CA GLY A 38 -6.30 -12.78 -3.07
C GLY A 38 -6.30 -11.75 -4.20
N ARG A 39 -7.35 -10.93 -4.34
CA ARG A 39 -7.42 -9.82 -5.31
C ARG A 39 -7.05 -8.49 -4.67
N GLY A 40 -6.79 -7.47 -5.49
CA GLY A 40 -6.54 -6.11 -5.05
C GLY A 40 -5.31 -5.50 -5.70
N ILE A 41 -5.28 -4.16 -5.78
CA ILE A 41 -4.23 -3.39 -6.45
C ILE A 41 -2.83 -3.81 -5.99
N TYR A 42 -2.61 -3.95 -4.68
CA TYR A 42 -1.31 -4.32 -4.16
C TYR A 42 -0.88 -5.73 -4.57
N LEU A 43 -1.80 -6.70 -4.52
CA LEU A 43 -1.50 -8.08 -4.86
C LEU A 43 -1.27 -8.25 -6.37
N ASP A 44 -2.02 -7.54 -7.20
CA ASP A 44 -1.82 -7.57 -8.66
C ASP A 44 -0.54 -6.85 -9.05
N LEU A 45 -0.18 -5.75 -8.39
CA LEU A 45 1.09 -5.06 -8.58
C LEU A 45 2.27 -5.98 -8.23
N VAL A 46 2.24 -6.63 -7.07
CA VAL A 46 3.27 -7.58 -6.64
C VAL A 46 3.38 -8.75 -7.62
N ARG A 47 2.27 -9.32 -8.09
CA ARG A 47 2.28 -10.39 -9.11
C ARG A 47 2.91 -9.91 -10.41
N THR A 48 2.51 -8.74 -10.88
CA THR A 48 3.00 -8.16 -12.14
C THR A 48 4.52 -7.94 -12.09
N ILE A 49 5.06 -7.56 -10.93
CA ILE A 49 6.49 -7.36 -10.75
C ILE A 49 7.24 -8.70 -10.66
N TYR A 50 6.80 -9.63 -9.82
CA TYR A 50 7.65 -10.76 -9.43
C TYR A 50 7.39 -12.06 -10.17
N GLN A 51 6.17 -12.32 -10.67
CA GLN A 51 5.87 -13.57 -11.38
C GLN A 51 6.69 -13.76 -12.67
N PRO A 52 6.95 -12.70 -13.49
CA PRO A 52 7.81 -12.83 -14.67
C PRO A 52 9.25 -13.28 -14.34
N HIS A 53 9.68 -13.06 -13.09
CA HIS A 53 11.00 -13.44 -12.60
C HIS A 53 11.01 -14.80 -11.88
N GLY A 54 9.93 -15.60 -12.03
CA GLY A 54 9.86 -16.97 -11.49
C GLY A 54 9.48 -17.06 -10.01
N TYR A 55 8.89 -16.01 -9.43
CA TYR A 55 8.39 -16.04 -8.07
C TYR A 55 6.89 -16.39 -8.03
N GLN A 56 6.47 -17.04 -6.94
CA GLN A 56 5.07 -17.24 -6.59
C GLN A 56 4.68 -16.31 -5.44
N ILE A 57 3.50 -15.71 -5.51
CA ILE A 57 3.03 -14.78 -4.47
C ILE A 57 2.10 -15.50 -3.53
N VAL A 58 2.45 -15.50 -2.25
CA VAL A 58 1.67 -16.09 -1.15
C VAL A 58 1.15 -14.93 -0.28
N PRO A 59 -0.10 -14.49 -0.48
CA PRO A 59 -0.67 -13.38 0.29
C PRO A 59 -1.10 -13.82 1.69
N HIS A 60 -0.87 -12.96 2.68
CA HIS A 60 -1.31 -13.10 4.06
C HIS A 60 -2.09 -11.86 4.47
N ILE A 61 -3.42 -12.02 4.59
CA ILE A 61 -4.29 -10.92 5.02
C ILE A 61 -4.40 -10.97 6.53
N VAL A 62 -3.75 -10.03 7.19
CA VAL A 62 -3.65 -9.94 8.65
C VAL A 62 -3.72 -8.48 9.09
N PRO A 63 -4.07 -8.17 10.35
CA PRO A 63 -4.09 -6.79 10.84
C PRO A 63 -2.76 -6.06 10.59
N TYR A 64 -2.80 -4.77 10.21
CA TYR A 64 -1.65 -3.96 9.79
C TYR A 64 -0.44 -4.09 10.72
N LYS A 65 -0.63 -3.89 12.02
CA LYS A 65 0.47 -4.02 13.02
C LYS A 65 1.13 -5.40 13.00
N ARG A 66 0.37 -6.45 12.70
CA ARG A 66 0.91 -7.79 12.56
C ARG A 66 1.69 -7.95 11.25
N ALA A 67 1.14 -7.42 10.14
CA ALA A 67 1.81 -7.45 8.84
C ALA A 67 3.22 -6.84 8.92
N VAL A 68 3.34 -5.61 9.41
CA VAL A 68 4.64 -4.94 9.54
C VAL A 68 5.58 -5.63 10.54
N ALA A 69 5.04 -6.18 11.64
CA ALA A 69 5.84 -6.90 12.63
C ALA A 69 6.43 -8.21 12.08
N MET A 70 5.71 -8.94 11.21
CA MET A 70 6.23 -10.16 10.56
C MET A 70 7.48 -9.85 9.73
N VAL A 71 7.46 -8.77 8.95
CA VAL A 71 8.58 -8.36 8.11
C VAL A 71 9.73 -7.80 8.94
N ALA A 72 9.45 -6.98 9.95
CA ALA A 72 10.49 -6.43 10.83
C ALA A 72 11.23 -7.52 11.64
N ARG A 73 10.57 -8.66 11.92
CA ARG A 73 11.20 -9.83 12.54
C ARG A 73 11.80 -10.83 11.55
N GLN A 74 11.80 -10.50 10.26
CA GLN A 74 12.29 -11.38 9.18
C GLN A 74 11.51 -12.70 9.07
N GLU A 75 10.25 -12.72 9.49
CA GLU A 75 9.33 -13.86 9.43
C GLU A 75 8.45 -13.81 8.15
N GLY A 76 8.61 -12.77 7.34
CA GLY A 76 7.96 -12.56 6.05
C GLY A 76 8.85 -11.75 5.12
N ASP A 77 8.59 -11.81 3.82
CA ASP A 77 9.43 -11.15 2.82
C ASP A 77 9.09 -9.66 2.68
N MET A 78 7.78 -9.32 2.61
CA MET A 78 7.33 -7.95 2.42
C MET A 78 5.95 -7.68 3.02
N ALA A 79 5.71 -6.41 3.37
CA ALA A 79 4.38 -5.92 3.73
C ALA A 79 4.08 -4.64 2.95
N MET A 80 2.77 -4.38 2.72
CA MET A 80 2.29 -3.30 1.87
C MET A 80 1.76 -2.12 2.67
N SER A 81 1.73 -0.94 2.04
CA SER A 81 1.10 0.29 2.52
C SER A 81 1.70 0.84 3.82
N VAL A 82 3.01 1.03 3.83
CA VAL A 82 3.76 1.59 4.96
C VAL A 82 4.28 2.98 4.57
N TYR A 83 4.19 3.96 5.46
CA TYR A 83 4.74 5.28 5.22
C TYR A 83 6.28 5.25 5.28
N LEU A 84 6.91 6.22 4.62
CA LEU A 84 8.36 6.33 4.63
C LEU A 84 8.87 6.50 6.08
N ASP A 85 9.89 5.72 6.44
CA ASP A 85 10.52 5.74 7.77
C ASP A 85 9.60 5.42 8.96
N GLU A 86 8.42 4.85 8.72
CA GLU A 86 7.48 4.46 9.79
C GLU A 86 8.02 3.34 10.66
N ILE A 87 8.61 2.33 10.05
CA ILE A 87 9.06 1.08 10.70
C ILE A 87 10.58 0.98 10.65
N LYS A 88 11.19 0.72 11.80
CA LYS A 88 12.64 0.46 11.91
C LYS A 88 12.96 -1.02 11.67
N GLY A 89 14.18 -1.29 11.20
CA GLY A 89 14.67 -2.66 10.97
C GLY A 89 14.08 -3.33 9.73
N VAL A 90 13.61 -2.53 8.79
CA VAL A 90 13.12 -2.94 7.48
C VAL A 90 13.77 -2.09 6.39
N LYS A 91 13.66 -2.53 5.15
CA LYS A 91 14.12 -1.79 3.97
C LYS A 91 12.94 -1.26 3.18
N GLN A 92 13.06 -0.05 2.65
CA GLN A 92 12.04 0.59 1.83
C GLN A 92 12.61 0.97 0.46
N PRO A 93 11.84 0.77 -0.63
CA PRO A 93 12.25 1.12 -1.98
C PRO A 93 12.09 2.63 -2.23
N HIS A 94 12.61 3.10 -3.37
CA HIS A 94 12.43 4.47 -3.83
C HIS A 94 11.07 4.70 -4.50
N GLN A 95 10.46 3.64 -5.05
CA GLN A 95 9.19 3.75 -5.76
C GLN A 95 8.02 3.39 -4.83
N PRO A 96 7.06 4.31 -4.62
CA PRO A 96 5.87 4.02 -3.84
C PRO A 96 4.98 3.01 -4.55
N ALA A 97 4.19 2.26 -3.78
CA ALA A 97 3.16 1.38 -4.32
C ALA A 97 1.86 2.12 -4.61
N SER A 98 1.53 3.11 -3.77
CA SER A 98 0.30 3.89 -3.78
C SER A 98 0.48 5.16 -2.96
N ALA A 99 -0.63 5.80 -2.61
CA ALA A 99 -0.68 6.87 -1.63
C ALA A 99 -1.98 6.78 -0.83
N ASP A 100 -1.94 7.20 0.42
CA ASP A 100 -3.15 7.42 1.21
C ASP A 100 -3.66 8.85 1.01
N ASP A 101 -4.92 8.95 0.71
CA ASP A 101 -5.66 10.21 0.69
C ASP A 101 -6.12 10.54 2.12
N VAL A 102 -5.27 11.22 2.88
CA VAL A 102 -5.67 11.66 4.22
C VAL A 102 -6.88 12.59 4.10
N THR A 103 -8.06 12.06 4.36
CA THR A 103 -9.33 12.76 4.29
C THR A 103 -9.79 13.17 5.69
N VAL A 104 -10.26 14.41 5.80
CA VAL A 104 -10.83 14.98 7.03
C VAL A 104 -12.34 14.99 6.93
N PHE A 105 -13.00 14.49 7.96
CA PHE A 105 -14.44 14.64 8.19
C PHE A 105 -14.68 15.65 9.31
N MET A 106 -15.63 16.58 9.08
CA MET A 106 -16.05 17.59 10.05
C MET A 106 -17.53 17.94 9.85
N LEU A 107 -18.16 18.59 10.84
CA LEU A 107 -19.51 19.17 10.64
C LEU A 107 -19.45 20.31 9.60
N LYS A 108 -20.47 20.42 8.74
CA LYS A 108 -20.58 21.48 7.72
C LYS A 108 -20.48 22.89 8.28
N GLN A 109 -20.92 23.11 9.51
CA GLN A 109 -20.81 24.42 10.18
C GLN A 109 -19.37 24.91 10.36
N TRP A 110 -18.37 23.98 10.36
CA TRP A 110 -16.96 24.32 10.48
C TRP A 110 -16.28 24.55 9.13
N GLN A 111 -16.92 24.16 8.02
CA GLN A 111 -16.37 24.33 6.66
C GLN A 111 -15.94 25.78 6.34
N PRO A 112 -16.70 26.85 6.70
CA PRO A 112 -16.29 28.22 6.39
C PRO A 112 -14.99 28.64 7.09
N GLN A 113 -14.65 28.00 8.20
CA GLN A 113 -13.44 28.28 8.99
C GLN A 113 -12.28 27.35 8.63
N TRP A 114 -12.51 26.34 7.78
CA TRP A 114 -11.50 25.38 7.38
C TRP A 114 -10.35 26.05 6.61
N ARG A 115 -9.12 25.81 7.06
CA ARG A 115 -7.87 26.36 6.49
C ARG A 115 -6.82 25.25 6.24
N GLY A 116 -7.29 24.03 5.87
CA GLY A 116 -6.41 22.86 5.68
C GLY A 116 -5.77 22.45 6.99
N GLU A 117 -4.51 22.00 6.90
CA GLU A 117 -3.76 21.47 8.03
C GLU A 117 -3.69 22.44 9.22
N ARG A 118 -3.63 23.76 8.97
CA ARG A 118 -3.62 24.77 10.03
C ARG A 118 -4.85 24.72 10.95
N SER A 119 -5.96 24.19 10.46
CA SER A 119 -7.19 24.04 11.27
C SER A 119 -7.06 22.91 12.30
N LEU A 120 -6.06 22.05 12.19
CA LEU A 120 -5.81 20.97 13.13
C LEU A 120 -4.88 21.39 14.28
N GLU A 121 -4.23 22.55 14.17
CA GLU A 121 -3.27 23.03 15.17
C GLU A 121 -3.93 23.17 16.54
N GLY A 122 -3.39 22.45 17.54
CA GLY A 122 -3.90 22.43 18.92
C GLY A 122 -5.23 21.70 19.13
N GLU A 123 -5.86 21.21 18.06
CA GLU A 123 -7.17 20.54 18.14
C GLU A 123 -7.05 19.08 18.60
N ALA A 124 -8.12 18.57 19.22
CA ALA A 124 -8.27 17.16 19.48
C ALA A 124 -8.88 16.46 18.24
N VAL A 125 -8.13 15.58 17.63
CA VAL A 125 -8.51 14.87 16.40
C VAL A 125 -8.68 13.38 16.65
N LEU A 126 -9.50 12.73 15.82
CA LEU A 126 -9.63 11.28 15.78
C LEU A 126 -8.89 10.73 14.56
N TRP A 127 -8.25 9.56 14.69
CA TRP A 127 -7.85 8.74 13.55
C TRP A 127 -7.88 7.25 13.85
N ARG A 128 -7.73 6.43 12.82
CA ARG A 128 -7.78 4.99 12.96
C ARG A 128 -6.61 4.46 13.80
N ARG A 129 -6.90 3.51 14.69
CA ARG A 129 -5.89 2.89 15.56
C ARG A 129 -4.68 2.38 14.78
N GLY A 130 -3.50 2.77 15.28
CA GLY A 130 -2.22 2.38 14.73
C GLY A 130 -1.69 3.27 13.62
N TRP A 131 -2.45 4.28 13.19
CA TRP A 131 -1.94 5.29 12.28
C TRP A 131 -1.07 6.29 13.05
N VAL A 132 -0.05 6.83 12.35
CA VAL A 132 0.98 7.70 12.96
C VAL A 132 1.00 9.05 12.24
N LEU A 133 -0.19 9.58 11.94
CA LEU A 133 -0.35 10.81 11.14
C LEU A 133 0.33 12.03 11.77
N ASP A 134 0.53 12.05 13.08
CA ASP A 134 1.31 13.06 13.80
C ASP A 134 2.75 13.22 13.29
N LYS A 135 3.31 12.16 12.67
CA LYS A 135 4.66 12.20 12.09
C LYS A 135 4.69 12.77 10.67
N TYR A 136 3.55 12.81 9.98
CA TYR A 136 3.46 13.18 8.55
C TYR A 136 2.68 14.45 8.30
N LEU A 137 2.01 14.99 9.32
CA LEU A 137 1.32 16.28 9.27
C LEU A 137 2.18 17.34 9.96
N PRO A 138 2.43 18.51 9.32
CA PRO A 138 3.34 19.55 9.83
C PRO A 138 2.68 20.45 10.88
N VAL A 139 1.79 19.90 11.71
CA VAL A 139 1.04 20.63 12.74
C VAL A 139 0.98 19.83 14.04
N THR A 140 1.01 20.52 15.17
CA THR A 140 0.89 19.91 16.48
C THR A 140 -0.58 19.76 16.85
N MET A 141 -1.01 18.55 17.17
CA MET A 141 -2.40 18.26 17.55
C MET A 141 -2.47 17.23 18.68
N GLN A 142 -3.57 17.21 19.40
CA GLN A 142 -3.90 16.13 20.32
C GLN A 142 -4.70 15.08 19.54
N TRP A 143 -4.30 13.80 19.62
CA TRP A 143 -4.97 12.76 18.84
C TRP A 143 -5.46 11.61 19.72
N HIS A 144 -6.55 11.00 19.26
CA HIS A 144 -7.16 9.84 19.88
C HIS A 144 -7.43 8.77 18.81
N GLU A 145 -7.11 7.54 19.14
CA GLU A 145 -7.34 6.41 18.24
C GLU A 145 -8.78 5.90 18.33
N ILE A 146 -9.34 5.50 17.18
CA ILE A 146 -10.65 4.87 17.09
C ILE A 146 -10.60 3.71 16.10
N ASP A 147 -11.32 2.64 16.39
CA ASP A 147 -11.32 1.43 15.56
C ASP A 147 -12.46 1.41 14.52
N ASN A 148 -13.52 2.16 14.77
CA ASN A 148 -14.75 2.10 13.99
C ASN A 148 -15.08 3.46 13.36
N HIS A 149 -15.26 3.46 12.03
CA HIS A 149 -15.59 4.67 11.26
C HIS A 149 -16.93 5.29 11.66
N GLU A 150 -17.98 4.47 11.82
CA GLU A 150 -19.32 4.97 12.18
C GLU A 150 -19.30 5.62 13.57
N MET A 151 -18.57 5.03 14.52
CA MET A 151 -18.40 5.62 15.85
C MET A 151 -17.65 6.95 15.77
N ALA A 152 -16.63 7.08 14.91
CA ALA A 152 -15.93 8.35 14.69
C ALA A 152 -16.90 9.42 14.17
N LEU A 153 -17.71 9.09 13.15
CA LEU A 153 -18.73 10.02 12.62
C LEU A 153 -19.77 10.41 13.68
N GLN A 154 -20.20 9.48 14.55
CA GLN A 154 -21.10 9.79 15.65
C GLN A 154 -20.47 10.77 16.66
N LEU A 155 -19.18 10.61 16.99
CA LEU A 155 -18.47 11.54 17.89
C LEU A 155 -18.32 12.94 17.29
N ILE A 156 -18.04 13.03 15.98
CA ILE A 156 -18.05 14.29 15.22
C ILE A 156 -19.47 14.90 15.24
N GLY A 157 -20.50 14.10 14.91
CA GLY A 157 -21.89 14.53 14.89
C GLY A 157 -22.41 15.09 16.22
N LYS A 158 -21.89 14.55 17.35
CA LYS A 158 -22.18 15.02 18.71
C LYS A 158 -21.30 16.20 19.16
N GLY A 159 -20.39 16.68 18.30
CA GLY A 159 -19.48 17.78 18.61
C GLY A 159 -18.42 17.46 19.68
N ARG A 160 -18.18 16.16 19.96
CA ARG A 160 -17.14 15.75 20.93
C ARG A 160 -15.73 15.91 20.37
N TYR A 161 -15.59 15.77 19.05
CA TYR A 161 -14.38 16.08 18.30
C TYR A 161 -14.77 16.93 17.10
N ARG A 162 -13.85 17.78 16.67
CA ARG A 162 -14.08 18.62 15.49
C ARG A 162 -13.69 17.92 14.21
N TYR A 163 -12.63 17.12 14.24
CA TYR A 163 -12.01 16.51 13.07
C TYR A 163 -11.77 15.01 13.26
N TYR A 164 -12.08 14.27 12.20
CA TYR A 164 -11.72 12.86 12.07
C TYR A 164 -10.95 12.65 10.77
N LEU A 165 -9.76 12.04 10.86
CA LEU A 165 -8.86 11.76 9.76
C LEU A 165 -8.88 10.27 9.43
N THR A 166 -8.99 9.93 8.14
CA THR A 166 -8.98 8.56 7.63
C THR A 166 -8.58 8.54 6.16
N ALA A 167 -8.32 7.36 5.57
CA ALA A 167 -8.21 7.23 4.13
C ALA A 167 -9.63 7.30 3.52
N GLY A 168 -9.89 8.35 2.75
CA GLY A 168 -11.22 8.60 2.19
C GLY A 168 -11.64 7.56 1.17
N VAL A 169 -10.67 6.96 0.45
CA VAL A 169 -10.90 5.88 -0.53
C VAL A 169 -11.55 4.64 0.08
N LEU A 170 -11.39 4.42 1.38
CA LEU A 170 -12.00 3.30 2.10
C LEU A 170 -13.49 3.52 2.43
N HIS A 171 -14.02 4.72 2.16
CA HIS A 171 -15.38 5.13 2.53
C HIS A 171 -16.08 5.78 1.34
N SER A 172 -17.23 5.25 0.96
CA SER A 172 -18.05 5.83 -0.11
C SER A 172 -18.42 7.30 0.20
N ALA A 173 -18.46 8.12 -0.85
CA ALA A 173 -18.94 9.50 -0.70
C ALA A 173 -20.39 9.57 -0.18
N ASP A 174 -21.21 8.60 -0.59
CA ASP A 174 -22.63 8.50 -0.21
C ASP A 174 -22.83 8.10 1.27
N GLU A 175 -21.79 7.54 1.91
CA GLU A 175 -21.80 7.23 3.35
C GLU A 175 -21.53 8.45 4.23
N THR A 176 -21.19 9.60 3.62
CA THR A 176 -20.95 10.85 4.37
C THR A 176 -22.29 11.42 4.86
N PRO A 177 -22.51 11.55 6.19
CA PRO A 177 -23.75 12.11 6.71
C PRO A 177 -24.05 13.51 6.13
N ALA A 178 -25.33 13.80 5.85
CA ALA A 178 -25.74 15.03 5.18
C ALA A 178 -25.33 16.33 5.90
N ASN A 179 -25.11 16.29 7.22
CA ASN A 179 -24.64 17.41 8.03
C ASN A 179 -23.12 17.52 8.13
N MET A 180 -22.37 16.59 7.45
CA MET A 180 -20.91 16.58 7.46
C MET A 180 -20.34 17.04 6.12
N TYR A 181 -19.12 17.55 6.20
CA TYR A 181 -18.24 17.88 5.09
C TYR A 181 -17.02 17.00 5.15
N ARG A 182 -16.57 16.48 4.00
CA ARG A 182 -15.31 15.77 3.85
C ARG A 182 -14.44 16.42 2.79
N THR A 183 -13.14 16.41 3.00
CA THR A 183 -12.16 16.91 2.04
C THR A 183 -10.84 16.19 2.20
N ILE A 184 -10.14 15.98 1.10
CA ILE A 184 -8.76 15.46 1.13
C ILE A 184 -7.86 16.57 1.69
N LEU A 185 -7.08 16.24 2.70
CA LEU A 185 -6.10 17.11 3.33
C LEU A 185 -4.77 17.07 2.57
N ARG A 186 -4.29 15.85 2.31
CA ARG A 186 -3.10 15.58 1.51
C ARG A 186 -3.03 14.13 1.06
N TRP A 187 -2.17 13.87 0.10
CA TRP A 187 -1.73 12.54 -0.28
C TRP A 187 -0.40 12.23 0.40
N ILE A 188 -0.31 11.05 1.04
CA ILE A 188 0.92 10.55 1.64
C ILE A 188 1.31 9.27 0.91
N PRO A 189 2.45 9.24 0.18
CA PRO A 189 2.90 8.03 -0.51
C PRO A 189 3.08 6.85 0.44
N THR A 190 2.64 5.68 0.01
CA THR A 190 2.79 4.42 0.74
C THR A 190 3.69 3.47 -0.02
N TYR A 191 4.54 2.75 0.70
CA TYR A 191 5.59 1.89 0.16
C TYR A 191 5.40 0.45 0.63
N PRO A 192 5.90 -0.53 -0.12
CA PRO A 192 6.19 -1.81 0.49
C PRO A 192 7.38 -1.67 1.43
N ILE A 193 7.43 -2.52 2.45
CA ILE A 193 8.64 -2.77 3.24
C ILE A 193 9.14 -4.17 2.96
N PHE A 194 10.45 -4.36 3.03
CA PHE A 194 11.12 -5.64 2.84
C PHE A 194 11.89 -6.01 4.10
N ALA A 195 12.00 -7.31 4.38
CA ALA A 195 12.82 -7.81 5.46
C ALA A 195 14.28 -7.37 5.28
N ASP A 196 14.96 -7.00 6.37
CA ASP A 196 16.36 -6.61 6.36
C ASP A 196 17.27 -7.84 6.21
N THR A 197 17.30 -8.41 5.02
CA THR A 197 18.03 -9.61 4.62
C THR A 197 18.57 -9.44 3.19
N GLU A 198 19.55 -10.24 2.79
CA GLU A 198 20.01 -10.28 1.39
C GLU A 198 18.89 -10.61 0.39
N ARG A 199 17.92 -11.43 0.80
CA ARG A 199 16.73 -11.73 -0.01
C ARG A 199 15.85 -10.49 -0.16
N GLY A 200 15.61 -9.76 0.95
CA GLY A 200 14.89 -8.49 0.93
C GLY A 200 15.56 -7.45 0.04
N ASP A 201 16.89 -7.37 0.02
CA ASP A 201 17.65 -6.49 -0.90
C ASP A 201 17.36 -6.82 -2.37
N ARG A 202 17.41 -8.10 -2.73
CA ARG A 202 17.11 -8.52 -4.11
C ARG A 202 15.68 -8.19 -4.52
N LEU A 203 14.71 -8.43 -3.63
CA LEU A 203 13.29 -8.13 -3.89
C LEU A 203 13.06 -6.62 -4.02
N LEU A 204 13.68 -5.82 -3.16
CA LEU A 204 13.60 -4.35 -3.19
C LEU A 204 14.17 -3.78 -4.50
N LEU A 205 15.36 -4.22 -4.90
CA LEU A 205 16.00 -3.76 -6.15
C LEU A 205 15.12 -4.08 -7.37
N LEU A 206 14.55 -5.28 -7.39
CA LEU A 206 13.62 -5.69 -8.45
C LEU A 206 12.35 -4.85 -8.45
N TRP A 207 11.80 -4.55 -7.26
CA TRP A 207 10.67 -3.63 -7.12
C TRP A 207 10.96 -2.27 -7.75
N ASP A 208 12.05 -1.62 -7.35
CA ASP A 208 12.40 -0.29 -7.85
C ASP A 208 12.58 -0.27 -9.37
N GLN A 209 13.23 -1.29 -9.92
CA GLN A 209 13.45 -1.42 -11.35
C GLN A 209 12.15 -1.62 -12.12
N GLU A 210 11.33 -2.57 -11.69
CA GLU A 210 10.10 -2.93 -12.41
C GLU A 210 8.99 -1.90 -12.21
N MET A 211 8.89 -1.21 -11.08
CA MET A 211 7.94 -0.13 -10.89
C MET A 211 8.12 0.98 -11.92
N VAL A 212 9.36 1.41 -12.18
CA VAL A 212 9.65 2.39 -13.24
C VAL A 212 9.19 1.88 -14.61
N ASN A 213 9.44 0.59 -14.91
CA ASN A 213 9.01 -0.02 -16.16
C ASN A 213 7.48 -0.09 -16.29
N LEU A 214 6.78 -0.48 -15.22
CA LEU A 214 5.30 -0.55 -15.19
C LEU A 214 4.66 0.83 -15.37
N ILE A 215 5.22 1.85 -14.71
CA ILE A 215 4.73 3.23 -14.84
C ILE A 215 4.90 3.71 -16.28
N ARG A 216 6.09 3.55 -16.88
CA ARG A 216 6.38 3.97 -18.26
C ARG A 216 5.51 3.27 -19.30
N ARG A 217 5.14 2.00 -19.08
CA ARG A 217 4.26 1.22 -19.97
C ARG A 217 2.78 1.52 -19.75
N GLY A 218 2.43 2.28 -18.71
CA GLY A 218 1.03 2.55 -18.34
C GLY A 218 0.36 1.40 -17.58
N THR A 219 1.08 0.31 -17.29
CA THR A 219 0.52 -0.88 -16.64
C THR A 219 0.03 -0.58 -15.22
N LEU A 220 0.73 0.30 -14.47
CA LEU A 220 0.25 0.74 -13.16
C LEU A 220 -1.15 1.39 -13.28
N ALA A 221 -1.33 2.30 -14.23
CA ALA A 221 -2.62 2.95 -14.47
C ALA A 221 -3.71 1.96 -14.89
N GLU A 222 -3.37 0.91 -15.66
CA GLU A 222 -4.31 -0.15 -16.03
C GLU A 222 -4.77 -0.97 -14.81
N ILE A 223 -3.87 -1.28 -13.88
CA ILE A 223 -4.25 -1.95 -12.62
C ILE A 223 -5.27 -1.09 -11.87
N TYR A 224 -5.05 0.22 -11.71
CA TYR A 224 -6.00 1.11 -11.06
C TYR A 224 -7.35 1.21 -11.80
N ARG A 225 -7.35 1.19 -13.16
CA ARG A 225 -8.59 1.15 -13.96
C ARG A 225 -9.37 -0.12 -13.73
N HIS A 226 -8.70 -1.26 -13.63
CA HIS A 226 -9.33 -2.54 -13.35
C HIS A 226 -10.13 -2.54 -12.05
N TYR A 227 -9.66 -1.81 -11.03
CA TYR A 227 -10.33 -1.65 -9.75
C TYR A 227 -11.24 -0.40 -9.67
N HIS A 228 -11.49 0.30 -10.79
CA HIS A 228 -12.29 1.53 -10.87
C HIS A 228 -11.78 2.68 -9.98
N LEU A 229 -10.48 2.69 -9.66
CA LEU A 229 -9.84 3.69 -8.81
C LEU A 229 -8.94 4.66 -9.61
N TYR A 230 -8.83 4.53 -10.93
CA TYR A 230 -7.96 5.39 -11.74
C TYR A 230 -8.30 6.87 -11.58
N GLU A 231 -9.59 7.24 -11.73
CA GLU A 231 -10.01 8.64 -11.65
C GLU A 231 -9.76 9.26 -10.28
N TYR A 232 -9.92 8.47 -9.22
CA TYR A 232 -9.63 8.89 -7.86
C TYR A 232 -8.14 9.13 -7.61
N TYR A 233 -7.26 8.31 -8.21
CA TYR A 233 -5.81 8.37 -8.06
C TYR A 233 -5.09 9.07 -9.22
N ARG A 234 -5.82 9.73 -10.13
CA ARG A 234 -5.27 10.30 -11.37
C ARG A 234 -4.05 11.18 -11.10
N ASP A 235 -4.18 12.17 -10.24
CA ASP A 235 -3.11 13.15 -9.96
C ASP A 235 -1.86 12.47 -9.41
N PHE A 236 -2.03 11.50 -8.51
CA PHE A 236 -0.92 10.70 -8.00
C PHE A 236 -0.25 9.89 -9.12
N LEU A 237 -1.03 9.20 -9.96
CA LEU A 237 -0.51 8.37 -11.04
C LEU A 237 0.21 9.18 -12.12
N GLU A 238 -0.31 10.36 -12.46
CA GLU A 238 0.32 11.30 -13.40
C GLU A 238 1.64 11.85 -12.84
N GLU A 239 1.69 12.19 -11.55
CA GLU A 239 2.93 12.60 -10.88
C GLU A 239 3.99 11.48 -10.92
N GLN A 240 3.59 10.22 -10.67
CA GLN A 240 4.53 9.08 -10.79
C GLN A 240 5.02 8.89 -12.23
N ALA A 241 4.17 9.09 -13.23
CA ALA A 241 4.55 8.99 -14.64
C ALA A 241 5.59 10.05 -15.02
N VAL A 242 5.43 11.30 -14.58
CA VAL A 242 6.42 12.37 -14.78
C VAL A 242 7.76 11.98 -14.15
N LYS A 243 7.77 11.60 -12.87
CA LYS A 243 9.01 11.20 -12.15
C LYS A 243 9.72 10.00 -12.80
N ALA A 244 8.98 9.06 -13.37
CA ALA A 244 9.56 7.91 -14.06
C ALA A 244 10.16 8.26 -15.42
N SER A 245 9.70 9.32 -16.08
CA SER A 245 10.23 9.78 -17.36
C SER A 245 11.57 10.51 -17.23
N GLU A 246 11.89 11.02 -16.05
CA GLU A 246 13.13 11.77 -15.75
C GLU A 246 14.31 10.87 -15.35
N LYS A 247 14.05 9.56 -15.11
CA LYS A 247 15.04 8.53 -14.76
C LYS A 247 15.38 7.65 -15.96
#